data_c747c28afcb4b6ecd2afd97c4465e8a3
#
_entry.id   c747c28afcb4b6ecd2afd97c4465e8a3
#
_cell.length_a   1.000
_cell.length_b   1.000
_cell.length_c   1.000
_cell.angle_alpha   90.00
_cell.angle_beta   90.00
_cell.angle_gamma   90.00
#
_symmetry.space_group_name_H-M   'P 1'
#
loop_
_entity.id
_entity.type
_entity.pdbx_description
1 polymer ?
#
loop_
_entity_poly.entity_id
_entity_poly.type
_entity_poly.pdbx_seq_one_letter_code
_entity_poly.pdbx_strand_id
1 'polypeptide(L)'
;MGTDEGGGSRLLAEGYSARDQERWAPEPPKTSGRTAFERDRARLVHSSALRRLGAKTQILVAGTDDFARTRLTHTLEVAQIGRQIGTMLGCDPDVVDCACLAHDLGHPPFGHNGERALSSLASDIGGFEGNAQTLRLLTRLEPKVFHPDGRSAGVNLTRAALDAAVKYPWTLAEASAHPKGERTAKFCVYPDDQEVFHWLKQGAPQASTPMECQVMDLADDIAYSVHDVEDAIVVGSFVPERLAEPQIIDGVVRAARSWYGDRWDADQLVGALETVRGMLPLGFDGSRRALATLKNTTSYLIGRFADSVEAATRSRHGQGPLTRYSAGLVIPPRTSYEIVALKGIAVYFVMAPREQEPFHGEQLKIVTDLVEVMMADSPAPSDALEDVFMEDWRNASSDGERLRVAIDQVASLTDGSALALHSLVCP
;
A
#
# COMPACT_ATOMS: atom_id res chain seq x y z
N MET A 1 -51.67 19.32 9.10
CA MET A 1 -50.93 18.55 8.06
C MET A 1 -49.50 18.98 8.16
N GLY A 2 -48.74 18.28 8.97
CA GLY A 2 -47.30 18.52 9.12
C GLY A 2 -46.56 17.66 8.09
N THR A 3 -45.82 18.29 7.22
CA THR A 3 -44.88 17.62 6.32
C THR A 3 -43.67 17.26 7.12
N ASP A 4 -43.50 15.98 7.32
CA ASP A 4 -42.33 15.34 7.94
C ASP A 4 -41.15 15.50 6.98
N GLU A 5 -40.29 16.49 7.21
CA GLU A 5 -38.99 16.62 6.54
C GLU A 5 -37.99 15.70 7.18
N GLY A 6 -38.21 14.41 7.05
CA GLY A 6 -37.32 13.34 7.48
C GLY A 6 -36.15 13.10 6.54
N GLY A 7 -35.39 14.11 6.18
CA GLY A 7 -34.06 13.99 5.61
C GLY A 7 -33.05 13.73 6.71
N GLY A 8 -32.96 12.49 7.20
CA GLY A 8 -32.02 12.11 8.26
C GLY A 8 -30.58 12.39 7.82
N SER A 9 -30.04 13.52 8.26
CA SER A 9 -28.59 13.71 8.37
C SER A 9 -28.08 12.61 9.28
N ARG A 10 -27.53 11.51 8.72
CA ARG A 10 -26.77 10.55 9.51
C ARG A 10 -25.68 11.33 10.22
N LEU A 11 -25.68 11.27 11.53
CA LEU A 11 -24.72 11.95 12.40
C LEU A 11 -23.31 11.63 11.91
N LEU A 12 -22.46 12.66 11.91
CA LEU A 12 -21.02 12.50 11.71
C LEU A 12 -20.50 11.43 12.67
N ALA A 13 -19.64 10.54 12.20
CA ALA A 13 -18.95 9.62 13.09
C ALA A 13 -18.18 10.43 14.14
N GLU A 14 -18.18 9.95 15.37
CA GLU A 14 -17.52 10.64 16.48
C GLU A 14 -16.03 10.86 16.18
N GLY A 15 -15.52 12.05 16.45
CA GLY A 15 -14.13 12.44 16.16
C GLY A 15 -13.86 12.93 14.75
N TYR A 16 -14.87 12.98 13.86
CA TYR A 16 -14.77 13.55 12.51
C TYR A 16 -15.60 14.82 12.37
N SER A 17 -15.14 15.74 11.55
CA SER A 17 -15.79 17.01 11.23
C SER A 17 -16.46 16.99 9.86
N ALA A 18 -17.29 17.99 9.56
CA ALA A 18 -17.84 18.18 8.22
C ALA A 18 -16.74 18.33 7.16
N ARG A 19 -15.61 18.92 7.53
CA ARG A 19 -14.45 19.09 6.67
C ARG A 19 -13.82 17.75 6.26
N ASP A 20 -13.83 16.75 7.13
CA ASP A 20 -13.33 15.40 6.82
C ASP A 20 -14.15 14.71 5.73
N GLN A 21 -15.41 15.12 5.52
CA GLN A 21 -16.29 14.62 4.47
C GLN A 21 -16.24 15.44 3.17
N GLU A 22 -15.53 16.57 3.13
CA GLU A 22 -15.33 17.34 1.90
C GLU A 22 -14.62 16.51 0.83
N ARG A 23 -14.93 16.82 -0.45
CA ARG A 23 -14.34 16.21 -1.63
C ARG A 23 -13.58 17.23 -2.44
N TRP A 24 -12.55 16.78 -3.14
CA TRP A 24 -11.73 17.65 -3.99
C TRP A 24 -12.56 18.33 -5.11
N ALA A 25 -13.36 17.56 -5.82
CA ALA A 25 -14.33 18.11 -6.74
C ALA A 25 -15.73 18.13 -6.09
N PRO A 26 -16.50 19.22 -6.24
CA PRO A 26 -17.85 19.31 -5.71
C PRO A 26 -18.78 18.30 -6.39
N GLU A 27 -19.63 17.65 -5.62
CA GLU A 27 -20.64 16.73 -6.12
C GLU A 27 -22.04 17.13 -5.64
N PRO A 28 -23.08 16.87 -6.42
CA PRO A 28 -24.45 17.09 -5.97
C PRO A 28 -24.76 16.18 -4.76
N PRO A 29 -25.66 16.64 -3.86
CA PRO A 29 -26.12 15.85 -2.73
C PRO A 29 -26.61 14.48 -3.16
N LYS A 30 -26.24 13.43 -2.42
CA LYS A 30 -26.66 12.05 -2.69
C LYS A 30 -27.84 11.66 -1.82
N THR A 31 -28.84 11.05 -2.40
CA THR A 31 -30.06 10.57 -1.72
C THR A 31 -29.92 9.16 -1.12
N SER A 32 -28.77 8.49 -1.32
CA SER A 32 -28.54 7.16 -0.77
C SER A 32 -28.36 7.19 0.75
N GLY A 33 -28.87 6.18 1.48
CA GLY A 33 -28.72 6.06 2.92
C GLY A 33 -27.28 5.75 3.41
N ARG A 34 -26.27 5.71 2.51
CA ARG A 34 -24.87 5.49 2.85
C ARG A 34 -24.19 6.76 3.34
N THR A 35 -23.29 6.64 4.32
CA THR A 35 -22.40 7.73 4.76
C THR A 35 -21.43 8.14 3.65
N ALA A 36 -20.71 9.24 3.83
CA ALA A 36 -19.67 9.67 2.89
C ALA A 36 -18.52 8.64 2.80
N PHE A 37 -18.14 8.05 3.93
CA PHE A 37 -17.06 7.08 4.04
C PHE A 37 -17.46 5.70 3.48
N GLU A 38 -18.69 5.23 3.72
CA GLU A 38 -19.23 4.03 3.05
C GLU A 38 -19.23 4.16 1.52
N ARG A 39 -19.47 5.39 1.00
CA ARG A 39 -19.38 5.64 -0.45
C ARG A 39 -17.96 5.60 -0.97
N ASP A 40 -16.99 6.09 -0.20
CA ASP A 40 -15.58 6.06 -0.57
C ASP A 40 -15.08 4.64 -0.71
N ARG A 41 -15.37 3.79 0.29
CA ARG A 41 -15.07 2.37 0.22
C ARG A 41 -15.69 1.72 -1.02
N ALA A 42 -16.96 2.00 -1.31
CA ALA A 42 -17.62 1.45 -2.49
C ALA A 42 -16.96 1.93 -3.81
N ARG A 43 -16.49 3.18 -3.88
CA ARG A 43 -15.76 3.71 -5.05
C ARG A 43 -14.47 2.95 -5.29
N LEU A 44 -13.67 2.69 -4.24
CA LEU A 44 -12.43 1.93 -4.34
C LEU A 44 -12.68 0.49 -4.78
N VAL A 45 -13.65 -0.20 -4.16
CA VAL A 45 -14.01 -1.58 -4.53
C VAL A 45 -14.42 -1.70 -5.99
N HIS A 46 -15.01 -0.66 -6.57
CA HIS A 46 -15.41 -0.63 -7.99
C HIS A 46 -14.36 -0.05 -8.94
N SER A 47 -13.21 0.42 -8.44
CA SER A 47 -12.16 1.00 -9.27
C SER A 47 -11.45 -0.04 -10.13
N SER A 48 -10.94 0.40 -11.28
CA SER A 48 -10.10 -0.43 -12.14
C SER A 48 -8.75 -0.69 -11.50
N ALA A 49 -8.22 0.31 -10.78
CA ALA A 49 -6.95 0.21 -10.07
C ALA A 49 -6.96 -0.95 -9.05
N LEU A 50 -8.02 -1.09 -8.23
CA LEU A 50 -8.11 -2.20 -7.28
C LEU A 50 -8.20 -3.56 -7.99
N ARG A 51 -8.96 -3.66 -9.09
CA ARG A 51 -9.05 -4.92 -9.86
C ARG A 51 -7.71 -5.36 -10.44
N ARG A 52 -6.87 -4.40 -10.89
CA ARG A 52 -5.54 -4.69 -11.45
C ARG A 52 -4.62 -5.36 -10.43
N LEU A 53 -4.80 -5.11 -9.11
CA LEU A 53 -4.02 -5.78 -8.06
C LEU A 53 -4.18 -7.30 -8.07
N GLY A 54 -5.29 -7.83 -8.58
CA GLY A 54 -5.50 -9.27 -8.75
C GLY A 54 -4.58 -9.94 -9.77
N ALA A 55 -3.91 -9.15 -10.62
CA ALA A 55 -2.97 -9.63 -11.64
C ALA A 55 -1.58 -8.98 -11.50
N LYS A 56 -1.26 -8.44 -10.33
CA LYS A 56 0.07 -7.94 -9.94
C LYS A 56 0.67 -8.86 -8.87
N THR A 57 1.94 -9.21 -9.07
CA THR A 57 2.70 -10.06 -8.13
C THR A 57 2.87 -9.39 -6.78
N GLN A 58 2.65 -10.14 -5.69
CA GLN A 58 3.06 -9.74 -4.33
C GLN A 58 4.48 -10.26 -4.07
N ILE A 59 4.65 -11.52 -3.79
CA ILE A 59 5.94 -12.19 -3.59
C ILE A 59 6.12 -13.31 -4.62
N LEU A 60 5.15 -14.19 -4.75
CA LEU A 60 5.15 -15.26 -5.74
C LEU A 60 4.47 -14.76 -7.02
N VAL A 61 5.01 -15.14 -8.20
CA VAL A 61 4.46 -14.70 -9.49
C VAL A 61 2.98 -15.08 -9.58
N ALA A 62 2.13 -14.10 -9.86
CA ALA A 62 0.69 -14.31 -9.98
C ALA A 62 0.39 -15.37 -11.04
N GLY A 63 -0.44 -16.38 -10.70
CA GLY A 63 -0.88 -17.44 -11.60
C GLY A 63 0.06 -18.64 -11.72
N THR A 64 1.14 -18.74 -10.94
CA THR A 64 2.02 -19.92 -10.93
C THR A 64 1.57 -20.99 -9.94
N ASP A 65 0.77 -20.63 -8.95
CA ASP A 65 0.22 -21.52 -7.93
C ASP A 65 -1.14 -20.98 -7.47
N ASP A 66 -2.12 -21.85 -7.26
CA ASP A 66 -3.46 -21.51 -6.76
C ASP A 66 -3.44 -20.90 -5.33
N PHE A 67 -2.37 -21.10 -4.59
CA PHE A 67 -2.17 -20.58 -3.22
C PHE A 67 -1.34 -19.28 -3.17
N ALA A 68 -0.74 -18.85 -4.30
CA ALA A 68 0.06 -17.64 -4.33
C ALA A 68 -0.80 -16.39 -4.11
N ARG A 69 -0.43 -15.58 -3.09
CA ARG A 69 -1.10 -14.30 -2.84
C ARG A 69 -0.79 -13.30 -3.94
N THR A 70 -1.85 -12.72 -4.51
CA THR A 70 -1.75 -11.51 -5.34
C THR A 70 -1.77 -10.27 -4.46
N ARG A 71 -1.39 -9.10 -5.01
CA ARG A 71 -1.54 -7.82 -4.29
C ARG A 71 -2.98 -7.57 -3.84
N LEU A 72 -3.99 -8.02 -4.60
CA LEU A 72 -5.39 -7.88 -4.20
C LEU A 72 -5.73 -8.69 -2.96
N THR A 73 -5.30 -9.95 -2.87
CA THR A 73 -5.56 -10.77 -1.69
C THR A 73 -4.84 -10.23 -0.46
N HIS A 74 -3.56 -9.80 -0.61
CA HIS A 74 -2.84 -9.11 0.45
C HIS A 74 -3.57 -7.82 0.90
N THR A 75 -3.98 -6.97 -0.04
CA THR A 75 -4.71 -5.72 0.25
C THR A 75 -6.01 -5.97 1.03
N LEU A 76 -6.74 -7.04 0.71
CA LEU A 76 -7.95 -7.42 1.45
C LEU A 76 -7.65 -7.91 2.88
N GLU A 77 -6.53 -8.61 3.07
CA GLU A 77 -6.05 -9.06 4.39
C GLU A 77 -5.59 -7.85 5.23
N VAL A 78 -4.86 -6.90 4.64
CA VAL A 78 -4.51 -5.61 5.27
C VAL A 78 -5.77 -4.85 5.69
N ALA A 79 -6.77 -4.77 4.82
CA ALA A 79 -8.03 -4.09 5.10
C ALA A 79 -8.80 -4.74 6.27
N GLN A 80 -8.78 -6.07 6.37
CA GLN A 80 -9.39 -6.79 7.49
C GLN A 80 -8.70 -6.47 8.82
N ILE A 81 -7.37 -6.48 8.85
CA ILE A 81 -6.57 -6.18 10.04
C ILE A 81 -6.72 -4.70 10.43
N GLY A 82 -6.57 -3.80 9.46
CA GLY A 82 -6.69 -2.36 9.69
C GLY A 82 -8.07 -1.97 10.21
N ARG A 83 -9.14 -2.52 9.62
CA ARG A 83 -10.52 -2.30 10.08
C ARG A 83 -10.71 -2.76 11.54
N GLN A 84 -10.13 -3.90 11.93
CA GLN A 84 -10.17 -4.38 13.30
C GLN A 84 -9.47 -3.40 14.26
N ILE A 85 -8.20 -3.06 14.00
CA ILE A 85 -7.42 -2.16 14.85
C ILE A 85 -8.08 -0.76 14.91
N GLY A 86 -8.51 -0.22 13.78
CA GLY A 86 -9.19 1.07 13.70
C GLY A 86 -10.46 1.11 14.55
N THR A 87 -11.29 0.06 14.50
CA THR A 87 -12.50 -0.07 15.32
C THR A 87 -12.15 -0.11 16.81
N MET A 88 -11.11 -0.87 17.22
CA MET A 88 -10.64 -0.93 18.61
C MET A 88 -10.18 0.44 19.13
N LEU A 89 -9.64 1.29 18.25
CA LEU A 89 -9.19 2.65 18.58
C LEU A 89 -10.28 3.73 18.44
N GLY A 90 -11.45 3.39 17.89
CA GLY A 90 -12.58 4.31 17.70
C GLY A 90 -12.51 5.12 16.40
N CYS A 91 -11.67 4.71 15.43
CA CYS A 91 -11.71 5.25 14.06
C CYS A 91 -12.97 4.78 13.33
N ASP A 92 -13.43 5.60 12.36
CA ASP A 92 -14.44 5.11 11.41
C ASP A 92 -13.85 3.97 10.57
N PRO A 93 -14.46 2.77 10.62
CA PRO A 93 -13.89 1.60 9.98
C PRO A 93 -13.84 1.71 8.45
N ASP A 94 -14.68 2.51 7.82
CA ASP A 94 -14.66 2.68 6.36
C ASP A 94 -13.56 3.65 5.90
N VAL A 95 -13.14 4.60 6.74
CA VAL A 95 -11.95 5.44 6.47
C VAL A 95 -10.67 4.59 6.51
N VAL A 96 -10.52 3.74 7.53
CA VAL A 96 -9.36 2.84 7.64
C VAL A 96 -9.35 1.82 6.51
N ASP A 97 -10.51 1.23 6.20
CA ASP A 97 -10.67 0.25 5.11
C ASP A 97 -10.28 0.88 3.76
N CYS A 98 -10.71 2.14 3.49
CA CYS A 98 -10.29 2.89 2.31
C CYS A 98 -8.77 3.06 2.23
N ALA A 99 -8.11 3.44 3.32
CA ALA A 99 -6.67 3.60 3.35
C ALA A 99 -5.97 2.26 3.05
N CYS A 100 -6.41 1.18 3.71
CA CYS A 100 -5.88 -0.16 3.49
C CYS A 100 -6.12 -0.67 2.06
N LEU A 101 -7.31 -0.46 1.48
CA LEU A 101 -7.60 -0.85 0.10
C LEU A 101 -6.78 -0.03 -0.92
N ALA A 102 -6.36 1.16 -0.55
CA ALA A 102 -5.63 2.07 -1.45
C ALA A 102 -4.11 1.92 -1.38
N HIS A 103 -3.54 1.34 -0.30
CA HIS A 103 -2.12 1.45 0.01
C HIS A 103 -1.19 0.96 -1.13
N ASP A 104 -1.60 -0.05 -1.88
CA ASP A 104 -0.81 -0.72 -2.93
C ASP A 104 -1.24 -0.37 -4.37
N LEU A 105 -2.24 0.51 -4.58
CA LEU A 105 -2.81 0.80 -5.91
C LEU A 105 -1.76 1.30 -6.92
N GLY A 106 -0.80 2.08 -6.46
CA GLY A 106 0.23 2.70 -7.29
C GLY A 106 1.43 1.82 -7.61
N HIS A 107 1.48 0.58 -7.13
CA HIS A 107 2.57 -0.32 -7.51
C HIS A 107 2.54 -0.65 -9.00
N PRO A 108 3.67 -0.54 -9.71
CA PRO A 108 3.76 -0.90 -11.12
C PRO A 108 3.79 -2.42 -11.31
N PRO A 109 3.75 -2.92 -12.55
CA PRO A 109 4.03 -4.31 -12.84
C PRO A 109 5.40 -4.73 -12.31
N PHE A 110 5.55 -5.99 -11.92
CA PHE A 110 6.78 -6.59 -11.38
C PHE A 110 7.26 -6.00 -10.04
N GLY A 111 6.39 -5.33 -9.29
CA GLY A 111 6.67 -4.82 -7.94
C GLY A 111 7.89 -3.91 -7.86
N HIS A 112 8.84 -4.21 -6.96
CA HIS A 112 10.04 -3.38 -6.75
C HIS A 112 10.95 -3.27 -7.99
N ASN A 113 10.95 -4.26 -8.91
CA ASN A 113 11.71 -4.16 -10.15
C ASN A 113 11.14 -3.07 -11.05
N GLY A 114 9.80 -3.06 -11.21
CA GLY A 114 9.12 -1.99 -11.93
C GLY A 114 9.33 -0.63 -11.28
N GLU A 115 9.26 -0.54 -9.95
CA GLU A 115 9.54 0.71 -9.24
C GLU A 115 10.96 1.23 -9.51
N ARG A 116 11.98 0.35 -9.47
CA ARG A 116 13.38 0.73 -9.76
C ARG A 116 13.55 1.27 -11.18
N ALA A 117 12.95 0.58 -12.17
CA ALA A 117 13.00 1.03 -13.56
C ALA A 117 12.34 2.40 -13.74
N LEU A 118 11.09 2.56 -13.28
CA LEU A 118 10.36 3.83 -13.40
C LEU A 118 11.00 4.95 -12.59
N SER A 119 11.55 4.67 -11.41
CA SER A 119 12.26 5.68 -10.60
C SER A 119 13.51 6.20 -11.31
N SER A 120 14.26 5.32 -12.01
CA SER A 120 15.41 5.70 -12.79
C SER A 120 15.02 6.63 -13.96
N LEU A 121 13.96 6.28 -14.70
CA LEU A 121 13.45 7.05 -15.83
C LEU A 121 12.84 8.40 -15.41
N ALA A 122 12.25 8.47 -14.24
CA ALA A 122 11.56 9.65 -13.74
C ALA A 122 12.45 10.63 -12.96
N SER A 123 13.79 10.42 -12.88
CA SER A 123 14.70 11.19 -12.04
C SER A 123 14.56 12.71 -12.23
N ASP A 124 14.41 13.16 -13.48
CA ASP A 124 14.37 14.57 -13.84
C ASP A 124 12.97 15.20 -13.81
N ILE A 125 11.93 14.39 -13.58
CA ILE A 125 10.52 14.84 -13.55
C ILE A 125 9.85 14.68 -12.18
N GLY A 126 10.63 14.62 -11.10
CA GLY A 126 10.13 14.50 -9.72
C GLY A 126 10.03 13.08 -9.20
N GLY A 127 10.69 12.11 -9.85
CA GLY A 127 10.82 10.72 -9.42
C GLY A 127 9.61 9.86 -9.72
N PHE A 128 9.71 8.58 -9.33
CA PHE A 128 8.59 7.63 -9.26
C PHE A 128 8.61 6.92 -7.90
N GLU A 129 7.44 6.77 -7.30
CA GLU A 129 7.24 6.04 -6.05
C GLU A 129 5.78 5.54 -5.98
N GLY A 130 5.58 4.27 -5.59
CA GLY A 130 4.24 3.65 -5.57
C GLY A 130 3.21 4.40 -4.72
N ASN A 131 3.62 4.99 -3.58
CA ASN A 131 2.71 5.77 -2.75
C ASN A 131 2.32 7.11 -3.42
N ALA A 132 3.22 7.77 -4.15
CA ALA A 132 2.89 8.96 -4.93
C ALA A 132 1.96 8.61 -6.10
N GLN A 133 2.20 7.47 -6.76
CA GLN A 133 1.33 6.96 -7.80
C GLN A 133 -0.06 6.59 -7.26
N THR A 134 -0.14 6.09 -6.01
CA THR A 134 -1.43 5.86 -5.33
C THR A 134 -2.22 7.16 -5.19
N LEU A 135 -1.62 8.25 -4.68
CA LEU A 135 -2.31 9.54 -4.59
C LEU A 135 -2.77 10.02 -5.98
N ARG A 136 -1.90 9.92 -6.99
CA ARG A 136 -2.21 10.32 -8.36
C ARG A 136 -3.36 9.52 -8.96
N LEU A 137 -3.41 8.20 -8.76
CA LEU A 137 -4.55 7.36 -9.15
C LEU A 137 -5.86 7.82 -8.49
N LEU A 138 -5.82 8.08 -7.18
CA LEU A 138 -7.00 8.46 -6.40
C LEU A 138 -7.55 9.85 -6.76
N THR A 139 -6.68 10.76 -7.21
CA THR A 139 -7.02 12.18 -7.41
C THR A 139 -7.01 12.63 -8.87
N ARG A 140 -6.55 11.77 -9.80
CA ARG A 140 -6.41 12.15 -11.21
C ARG A 140 -6.71 11.01 -12.20
N LEU A 141 -6.04 9.85 -12.10
CA LEU A 141 -6.00 8.85 -13.17
C LEU A 141 -7.20 7.90 -13.19
N GLU A 142 -7.78 7.54 -12.04
CA GLU A 142 -8.93 6.65 -12.01
C GLU A 142 -10.20 7.39 -12.47
N PRO A 143 -10.86 6.99 -13.59
CA PRO A 143 -11.91 7.78 -14.23
C PRO A 143 -13.24 7.70 -13.47
N LYS A 144 -13.51 8.67 -12.60
CA LYS A 144 -14.78 8.70 -11.84
C LYS A 144 -15.48 10.04 -11.81
N VAL A 145 -14.77 11.12 -11.48
CA VAL A 145 -15.36 12.46 -11.30
C VAL A 145 -14.48 13.50 -11.99
N PHE A 146 -15.10 14.52 -12.54
CA PHE A 146 -14.43 15.65 -13.16
C PHE A 146 -14.84 16.96 -12.47
N HIS A 147 -13.92 17.90 -12.40
CA HIS A 147 -14.22 19.28 -12.04
C HIS A 147 -15.07 19.96 -13.12
N PRO A 148 -15.76 21.08 -12.80
CA PRO A 148 -16.53 21.84 -13.78
C PRO A 148 -15.70 22.36 -14.97
N ASP A 149 -14.39 22.52 -14.80
CA ASP A 149 -13.44 22.94 -15.85
C ASP A 149 -12.94 21.77 -16.73
N GLY A 150 -13.39 20.57 -16.49
CA GLY A 150 -13.03 19.36 -17.24
C GLY A 150 -11.82 18.59 -16.67
N ARG A 151 -11.08 19.11 -15.68
CA ARG A 151 -9.98 18.38 -15.06
C ARG A 151 -10.51 17.17 -14.28
N SER A 152 -9.83 16.04 -14.40
CA SER A 152 -10.15 14.84 -13.60
C SER A 152 -9.90 15.08 -12.12
N ALA A 153 -10.80 14.58 -11.27
CA ALA A 153 -10.66 14.49 -9.82
C ALA A 153 -10.46 13.03 -9.33
N GLY A 154 -10.16 12.12 -10.26
CA GLY A 154 -9.96 10.71 -9.96
C GLY A 154 -11.20 10.07 -9.33
N VAL A 155 -10.99 9.25 -8.31
CA VAL A 155 -12.05 8.60 -7.52
C VAL A 155 -12.86 9.61 -6.72
N ASN A 156 -12.29 10.78 -6.42
CA ASN A 156 -12.88 11.86 -5.63
C ASN A 156 -13.34 11.38 -4.25
N LEU A 157 -12.43 10.78 -3.50
CA LEU A 157 -12.68 10.38 -2.12
C LEU A 157 -12.84 11.59 -1.19
N THR A 158 -13.38 11.39 0.00
CA THR A 158 -13.40 12.42 1.03
C THR A 158 -11.98 12.77 1.50
N ARG A 159 -11.84 13.98 2.08
CA ARG A 159 -10.57 14.44 2.65
C ARG A 159 -9.98 13.43 3.64
N ALA A 160 -10.81 12.89 4.56
CA ALA A 160 -10.34 11.93 5.55
C ALA A 160 -9.82 10.64 4.91
N ALA A 161 -10.52 10.08 3.92
CA ALA A 161 -10.11 8.86 3.24
C ALA A 161 -8.84 9.06 2.40
N LEU A 162 -8.71 10.19 1.69
CA LEU A 162 -7.49 10.54 0.96
C LEU A 162 -6.30 10.73 1.90
N ASP A 163 -6.50 11.47 3.00
CA ASP A 163 -5.45 11.73 3.97
C ASP A 163 -4.95 10.47 4.67
N ALA A 164 -5.86 9.53 4.94
CA ALA A 164 -5.52 8.23 5.51
C ALA A 164 -4.68 7.36 4.55
N ALA A 165 -4.75 7.59 3.24
CA ALA A 165 -3.94 6.87 2.24
C ALA A 165 -2.53 7.47 2.04
N VAL A 166 -2.23 8.65 2.60
CA VAL A 166 -0.95 9.36 2.39
C VAL A 166 0.05 9.03 3.50
N LYS A 167 0.86 8.00 3.27
CA LYS A 167 1.85 7.45 4.23
C LYS A 167 3.08 8.34 4.42
N TYR A 168 3.53 9.04 3.35
CA TYR A 168 4.71 9.90 3.34
C TYR A 168 4.31 11.30 2.86
N PRO A 169 3.79 12.16 3.73
CA PRO A 169 3.14 13.43 3.36
C PRO A 169 4.14 14.51 2.95
N TRP A 170 4.97 14.24 1.93
CA TRP A 170 5.97 15.14 1.35
C TRP A 170 6.30 14.74 -0.10
N THR A 171 6.92 15.68 -0.81
CA THR A 171 7.50 15.45 -2.15
C THR A 171 8.88 14.79 -2.06
N LEU A 172 9.41 14.31 -3.18
CA LEU A 172 10.80 13.80 -3.25
C LEU A 172 11.83 14.84 -2.78
N ALA A 173 11.64 16.11 -3.15
CA ALA A 173 12.54 17.19 -2.73
C ALA A 173 12.53 17.43 -1.21
N GLU A 174 11.37 17.30 -0.58
CA GLU A 174 11.21 17.43 0.86
C GLU A 174 11.65 16.18 1.63
N ALA A 175 11.62 15.01 0.98
CA ALA A 175 12.01 13.74 1.61
C ALA A 175 13.44 13.79 2.15
N SER A 176 14.38 14.39 1.43
CA SER A 176 15.79 14.50 1.83
C SER A 176 15.98 15.32 3.13
N ALA A 177 15.09 16.26 3.42
CA ALA A 177 15.11 17.09 4.62
C ALA A 177 14.30 16.51 5.78
N HIS A 178 13.51 15.44 5.55
CA HIS A 178 12.65 14.85 6.57
C HIS A 178 13.31 13.63 7.23
N PRO A 179 13.33 13.51 8.58
CA PRO A 179 14.01 12.41 9.29
C PRO A 179 13.56 11.00 8.86
N LYS A 180 12.28 10.85 8.44
CA LYS A 180 11.80 9.58 7.87
C LYS A 180 12.21 9.43 6.40
N GLY A 181 12.19 10.52 5.62
CA GLY A 181 12.55 10.54 4.21
C GLY A 181 14.03 10.26 3.96
N GLU A 182 14.94 10.81 4.76
CA GLU A 182 16.39 10.55 4.69
C GLU A 182 16.73 9.06 4.73
N ARG A 183 15.89 8.25 5.38
CA ARG A 183 16.12 6.82 5.58
C ARG A 183 15.53 5.94 4.46
N THR A 184 14.52 6.43 3.74
CA THR A 184 13.72 5.59 2.84
C THR A 184 13.61 6.14 1.43
N ALA A 185 13.93 7.40 1.18
CA ALA A 185 13.66 8.14 -0.05
C ALA A 185 12.20 8.03 -0.54
N LYS A 186 11.27 7.60 0.33
CA LYS A 186 9.85 7.42 0.03
C LYS A 186 9.10 8.75 0.11
N PHE A 187 8.13 8.98 -0.78
CA PHE A 187 7.29 10.17 -0.85
C PHE A 187 5.91 9.83 -1.42
N CYS A 188 4.92 10.71 -1.22
CA CYS A 188 3.56 10.50 -1.72
C CYS A 188 3.05 11.58 -2.67
N VAL A 189 3.88 12.54 -3.07
CA VAL A 189 3.39 13.71 -3.84
C VAL A 189 4.33 14.01 -4.99
N TYR A 190 3.80 13.97 -6.22
CA TYR A 190 4.48 14.49 -7.39
C TYR A 190 4.34 16.01 -7.49
N PRO A 191 5.24 16.70 -8.21
CA PRO A 191 5.13 18.15 -8.42
C PRO A 191 3.76 18.59 -8.95
N ASP A 192 3.16 17.82 -9.87
CA ASP A 192 1.89 18.13 -10.53
C ASP A 192 0.66 17.90 -9.62
N ASP A 193 0.82 17.18 -8.50
CA ASP A 193 -0.28 16.82 -7.60
C ASP A 193 -0.25 17.64 -6.29
N GLN A 194 0.61 18.69 -6.24
CA GLN A 194 0.74 19.54 -5.04
C GLN A 194 -0.54 20.32 -4.71
N GLU A 195 -1.33 20.72 -5.71
CA GLU A 195 -2.56 21.48 -5.47
C GLU A 195 -3.56 20.67 -4.63
N VAL A 196 -3.85 19.44 -5.02
CA VAL A 196 -4.74 18.53 -4.27
C VAL A 196 -4.12 18.14 -2.93
N PHE A 197 -2.81 17.96 -2.86
CA PHE A 197 -2.13 17.66 -1.63
C PHE A 197 -2.21 18.81 -0.62
N HIS A 198 -2.00 20.05 -1.04
CA HIS A 198 -2.18 21.22 -0.16
C HIS A 198 -3.62 21.35 0.34
N TRP A 199 -4.62 21.15 -0.56
CA TRP A 199 -6.01 21.09 -0.13
C TRP A 199 -6.25 19.99 0.90
N LEU A 200 -5.73 18.80 0.65
CA LEU A 200 -5.86 17.63 1.52
C LEU A 200 -5.29 17.90 2.92
N LYS A 201 -4.07 18.45 3.00
CA LYS A 201 -3.33 18.68 4.25
C LYS A 201 -3.65 20.00 4.93
N GLN A 202 -4.56 20.82 4.38
CA GLN A 202 -4.90 22.10 4.99
C GLN A 202 -5.41 21.92 6.44
N GLY A 203 -4.69 22.50 7.43
CA GLY A 203 -4.98 22.40 8.87
C GLY A 203 -4.46 21.12 9.55
N ALA A 204 -3.82 20.23 8.84
CA ALA A 204 -3.07 19.12 9.42
C ALA A 204 -1.72 19.61 10.00
N PRO A 205 -1.18 18.96 11.04
CA PRO A 205 0.19 19.21 11.48
C PRO A 205 1.18 18.88 10.38
N GLN A 206 2.24 19.69 10.26
CA GLN A 206 3.24 19.53 9.19
C GLN A 206 3.85 18.13 9.21
N ALA A 207 3.96 17.53 8.02
CA ALA A 207 4.58 16.21 7.79
C ALA A 207 4.03 15.08 8.70
N SER A 208 2.78 15.22 9.16
CA SER A 208 2.12 14.24 10.04
C SER A 208 1.11 13.40 9.28
N THR A 209 0.90 12.17 9.75
CA THR A 209 -0.11 11.25 9.27
C THR A 209 -1.23 11.10 10.30
N PRO A 210 -2.50 11.01 9.89
CA PRO A 210 -3.61 10.77 10.80
C PRO A 210 -3.56 9.36 11.39
N MET A 211 -4.30 9.12 12.47
CA MET A 211 -4.37 7.81 13.14
C MET A 211 -4.74 6.69 12.15
N GLU A 212 -5.68 6.92 11.27
CA GLU A 212 -6.14 5.95 10.28
C GLU A 212 -5.03 5.51 9.31
N CYS A 213 -4.14 6.44 8.93
CA CYS A 213 -2.96 6.14 8.13
C CYS A 213 -1.92 5.32 8.92
N GLN A 214 -1.72 5.65 10.21
CA GLN A 214 -0.80 4.89 11.07
C GLN A 214 -1.31 3.47 11.32
N VAL A 215 -2.63 3.29 11.42
CA VAL A 215 -3.28 1.98 11.53
C VAL A 215 -3.11 1.19 10.23
N MET A 216 -3.30 1.81 9.07
CA MET A 216 -3.07 1.19 7.77
C MET A 216 -1.61 0.72 7.62
N ASP A 217 -0.64 1.57 7.97
CA ASP A 217 0.79 1.26 7.90
C ASP A 217 1.17 0.06 8.80
N LEU A 218 0.61 0.01 10.02
CA LEU A 218 0.80 -1.14 10.91
C LEU A 218 0.08 -2.40 10.40
N ALA A 219 -1.12 -2.26 9.86
CA ALA A 219 -1.88 -3.40 9.33
C ALA A 219 -1.17 -4.07 8.16
N ASP A 220 -0.56 -3.25 7.27
CA ASP A 220 0.32 -3.72 6.20
C ASP A 220 1.53 -4.46 6.78
N ASP A 221 2.22 -3.87 7.76
CA ASP A 221 3.36 -4.49 8.44
C ASP A 221 3.03 -5.83 9.09
N ILE A 222 1.87 -5.95 9.74
CA ILE A 222 1.39 -7.20 10.35
C ILE A 222 1.05 -8.21 9.26
N ALA A 223 0.23 -7.84 8.27
CA ALA A 223 -0.19 -8.71 7.19
C ALA A 223 1.03 -9.29 6.46
N TYR A 224 1.93 -8.41 6.01
CA TYR A 224 3.15 -8.78 5.33
C TYR A 224 4.00 -9.76 6.16
N SER A 225 4.25 -9.45 7.44
CA SER A 225 5.10 -10.28 8.29
C SER A 225 4.53 -11.67 8.56
N VAL A 226 3.23 -11.79 8.78
CA VAL A 226 2.60 -13.05 9.19
C VAL A 226 2.26 -13.92 7.98
N HIS A 227 1.72 -13.31 6.91
CA HIS A 227 1.30 -14.06 5.74
C HIS A 227 2.47 -14.53 4.87
N ASP A 228 3.55 -13.76 4.79
CA ASP A 228 4.74 -14.18 4.05
C ASP A 228 5.43 -15.39 4.69
N VAL A 229 5.42 -15.44 6.04
CA VAL A 229 5.92 -16.63 6.76
C VAL A 229 4.98 -17.81 6.56
N GLU A 230 3.66 -17.60 6.57
CA GLU A 230 2.67 -18.63 6.26
C GLU A 230 2.91 -19.21 4.85
N ASP A 231 3.03 -18.34 3.84
CA ASP A 231 3.27 -18.75 2.46
C ASP A 231 4.61 -19.49 2.32
N ALA A 232 5.67 -18.99 2.97
CA ALA A 232 6.97 -19.65 2.97
C ALA A 232 6.94 -21.07 3.54
N ILE A 233 6.12 -21.32 4.57
CA ILE A 233 5.90 -22.66 5.14
C ILE A 233 5.12 -23.53 4.15
N VAL A 234 4.05 -23.01 3.56
CA VAL A 234 3.18 -23.77 2.64
C VAL A 234 3.94 -24.22 1.39
N VAL A 235 4.76 -23.33 0.80
CA VAL A 235 5.55 -23.68 -0.40
C VAL A 235 6.85 -24.43 -0.07
N GLY A 236 7.15 -24.64 1.24
CA GLY A 236 8.33 -25.39 1.68
C GLY A 236 9.65 -24.62 1.62
N SER A 237 9.62 -23.31 1.35
CA SER A 237 10.82 -22.46 1.36
C SER A 237 11.36 -22.26 2.77
N PHE A 238 10.49 -22.27 3.77
CA PHE A 238 10.81 -22.15 5.18
C PHE A 238 10.26 -23.32 6.01
N VAL A 239 11.13 -23.92 6.82
CA VAL A 239 10.80 -24.99 7.77
C VAL A 239 11.08 -24.45 9.18
N PRO A 240 10.05 -24.27 10.06
CA PRO A 240 10.18 -23.61 11.37
C PRO A 240 11.25 -24.24 12.28
N GLU A 241 11.48 -25.55 12.18
CA GLU A 241 12.50 -26.29 12.94
C GLU A 241 13.91 -25.73 12.73
N ARG A 242 14.19 -25.15 11.54
CA ARG A 242 15.49 -24.55 11.23
C ARG A 242 15.86 -23.36 12.10
N LEU A 243 14.89 -22.70 12.72
CA LEU A 243 15.17 -21.67 13.72
C LEU A 243 15.79 -22.21 15.03
N ALA A 244 16.01 -23.52 15.15
CA ALA A 244 16.85 -24.09 16.19
C ALA A 244 18.37 -24.02 15.86
N GLU A 245 18.74 -23.76 14.61
CA GLU A 245 20.10 -23.70 14.13
C GLU A 245 20.69 -22.29 14.34
N PRO A 246 21.78 -22.10 15.15
CA PRO A 246 22.33 -20.77 15.41
C PRO A 246 22.72 -20.00 14.14
N GLN A 247 23.28 -20.67 13.13
CA GLN A 247 23.68 -20.06 11.86
C GLN A 247 22.47 -19.51 11.07
N ILE A 248 21.29 -20.11 11.23
CA ILE A 248 20.05 -19.63 10.60
C ILE A 248 19.56 -18.39 11.32
N ILE A 249 19.55 -18.39 12.66
CA ILE A 249 19.20 -17.20 13.46
C ILE A 249 20.09 -16.02 13.06
N ASP A 250 21.42 -16.22 13.03
CA ASP A 250 22.36 -15.18 12.61
C ASP A 250 22.10 -14.70 11.18
N GLY A 251 21.74 -15.61 10.27
CA GLY A 251 21.39 -15.30 8.89
C GLY A 251 20.13 -14.41 8.81
N VAL A 252 19.06 -14.79 9.52
CA VAL A 252 17.81 -14.04 9.58
C VAL A 252 18.01 -12.65 10.20
N VAL A 253 18.77 -12.56 11.29
CA VAL A 253 19.09 -11.26 11.93
C VAL A 253 19.85 -10.34 10.98
N ARG A 254 20.88 -10.87 10.28
CA ARG A 254 21.61 -10.08 9.27
C ARG A 254 20.68 -9.63 8.13
N ALA A 255 19.82 -10.51 7.62
CA ALA A 255 18.87 -10.18 6.57
C ALA A 255 17.88 -9.09 7.03
N ALA A 256 17.30 -9.23 8.23
CA ALA A 256 16.41 -8.24 8.79
C ALA A 256 17.09 -6.86 8.93
N ARG A 257 18.32 -6.80 9.45
CA ARG A 257 19.05 -5.54 9.62
C ARG A 257 19.49 -4.92 8.29
N SER A 258 19.94 -5.73 7.34
CA SER A 258 20.28 -5.25 5.99
C SER A 258 19.10 -4.63 5.27
N TRP A 259 17.89 -5.19 5.45
CA TRP A 259 16.68 -4.77 4.72
C TRP A 259 15.92 -3.65 5.42
N TYR A 260 15.80 -3.72 6.77
CA TYR A 260 14.99 -2.77 7.57
C TYR A 260 15.84 -1.77 8.38
N GLY A 261 17.16 -1.80 8.20
CA GLY A 261 18.12 -0.85 8.76
C GLY A 261 18.78 -1.31 10.06
N ASP A 262 19.98 -0.79 10.30
CA ASP A 262 20.84 -1.14 11.43
C ASP A 262 20.33 -0.68 12.80
N ARG A 263 19.24 0.09 12.85
CA ARG A 263 18.59 0.54 14.10
C ARG A 263 18.06 -0.62 14.95
N TRP A 264 17.85 -1.79 14.36
CA TRP A 264 17.37 -2.98 15.05
C TRP A 264 18.51 -3.68 15.78
N ASP A 265 18.42 -3.71 17.09
CA ASP A 265 19.41 -4.38 17.94
C ASP A 265 19.39 -5.89 17.69
N ALA A 266 20.59 -6.48 17.51
CA ALA A 266 20.72 -7.88 17.14
C ALA A 266 20.26 -8.84 18.25
N ASP A 267 20.57 -8.54 19.52
CA ASP A 267 20.20 -9.41 20.65
C ASP A 267 18.69 -9.40 20.88
N GLN A 268 18.05 -8.24 20.71
CA GLN A 268 16.60 -8.14 20.81
C GLN A 268 15.90 -8.87 19.64
N LEU A 269 16.49 -8.84 18.42
CA LEU A 269 15.97 -9.63 17.29
C LEU A 269 16.12 -11.14 17.56
N VAL A 270 17.22 -11.59 18.13
CA VAL A 270 17.39 -13.00 18.55
C VAL A 270 16.30 -13.39 19.55
N GLY A 271 16.07 -12.59 20.59
CA GLY A 271 15.01 -12.84 21.57
C GLY A 271 13.60 -12.84 20.96
N ALA A 272 13.36 -11.97 19.96
CA ALA A 272 12.10 -11.96 19.22
C ALA A 272 11.93 -13.22 18.35
N LEU A 273 13.00 -13.67 17.67
CA LEU A 273 13.00 -14.93 16.89
C LEU A 273 12.73 -16.15 17.76
N GLU A 274 13.31 -16.22 18.98
CA GLU A 274 13.02 -17.28 19.93
C GLU A 274 11.54 -17.28 20.36
N THR A 275 10.99 -16.08 20.60
CA THR A 275 9.58 -15.90 20.95
C THR A 275 8.67 -16.38 19.80
N VAL A 276 8.94 -15.93 18.57
CA VAL A 276 8.20 -16.30 17.36
C VAL A 276 8.31 -17.80 17.09
N ARG A 277 9.51 -18.38 17.20
CA ARG A 277 9.73 -19.82 17.03
C ARG A 277 8.82 -20.64 17.95
N GLY A 278 8.64 -20.19 19.19
CA GLY A 278 7.74 -20.87 20.15
C GLY A 278 6.26 -20.85 19.77
N MET A 279 5.86 -20.01 18.81
CA MET A 279 4.48 -19.88 18.33
C MET A 279 4.25 -20.57 16.98
N LEU A 280 5.31 -20.77 16.18
CA LEU A 280 5.19 -21.41 14.86
C LEU A 280 4.93 -22.92 14.97
N PRO A 281 4.07 -23.49 14.11
CA PRO A 281 3.78 -24.93 14.11
C PRO A 281 5.00 -25.70 13.58
N LEU A 282 5.29 -26.82 14.23
CA LEU A 282 6.34 -27.74 13.81
C LEU A 282 5.73 -28.94 13.02
N GLY A 283 6.53 -29.58 12.19
CA GLY A 283 6.12 -30.79 11.45
C GLY A 283 5.04 -30.53 10.42
N PHE A 284 5.11 -29.42 9.68
CA PHE A 284 4.16 -29.14 8.60
C PHE A 284 4.30 -30.18 7.48
N ASP A 285 3.23 -30.95 7.26
CA ASP A 285 3.19 -32.07 6.29
C ASP A 285 2.21 -31.81 5.11
N GLY A 286 1.67 -30.60 4.99
CA GLY A 286 0.68 -30.24 3.98
C GLY A 286 -0.72 -30.82 4.21
N SER A 287 -0.93 -31.58 5.29
CA SER A 287 -2.24 -32.13 5.60
C SER A 287 -3.24 -31.03 5.93
N ARG A 288 -4.53 -31.32 5.76
CA ARG A 288 -5.62 -30.41 6.17
C ARG A 288 -5.52 -29.99 7.64
N ARG A 289 -5.01 -30.88 8.51
CA ARG A 289 -4.79 -30.58 9.93
C ARG A 289 -3.62 -29.60 10.11
N ALA A 290 -2.51 -29.80 9.43
CA ALA A 290 -1.34 -28.91 9.47
C ALA A 290 -1.69 -27.51 8.93
N LEU A 291 -2.44 -27.43 7.82
CA LEU A 291 -2.97 -26.17 7.28
C LEU A 291 -3.88 -25.45 8.28
N ALA A 292 -4.79 -26.18 8.95
CA ALA A 292 -5.66 -25.59 9.97
C ALA A 292 -4.86 -25.04 11.16
N THR A 293 -3.81 -25.76 11.60
CA THR A 293 -2.93 -25.31 12.68
C THR A 293 -2.18 -24.04 12.28
N LEU A 294 -1.66 -23.99 11.05
CA LEU A 294 -0.95 -22.81 10.52
C LEU A 294 -1.89 -21.59 10.44
N LYS A 295 -3.12 -21.74 9.93
CA LYS A 295 -4.14 -20.68 9.90
C LYS A 295 -4.50 -20.17 11.32
N ASN A 296 -4.58 -21.06 12.29
CA ASN A 296 -4.83 -20.65 13.68
C ASN A 296 -3.63 -19.87 14.26
N THR A 297 -2.39 -20.23 13.91
CA THR A 297 -1.19 -19.49 14.30
C THR A 297 -1.19 -18.09 13.68
N THR A 298 -1.50 -17.96 12.39
CA THR A 298 -1.68 -16.68 11.69
C THR A 298 -2.68 -15.79 12.41
N SER A 299 -3.88 -16.31 12.71
CA SER A 299 -4.93 -15.57 13.43
C SER A 299 -4.50 -15.16 14.84
N TYR A 300 -3.78 -16.05 15.55
CA TYR A 300 -3.25 -15.76 16.89
C TYR A 300 -2.22 -14.61 16.85
N LEU A 301 -1.27 -14.62 15.91
CA LEU A 301 -0.25 -13.58 15.78
C LEU A 301 -0.87 -12.22 15.45
N ILE A 302 -1.81 -12.18 14.51
CA ILE A 302 -2.55 -10.95 14.16
C ILE A 302 -3.27 -10.38 15.38
N GLY A 303 -4.06 -11.20 16.09
CA GLY A 303 -4.78 -10.80 17.30
C GLY A 303 -3.84 -10.28 18.39
N ARG A 304 -2.75 -11.02 18.65
CA ARG A 304 -1.73 -10.64 19.63
C ARG A 304 -1.11 -9.29 19.34
N PHE A 305 -0.78 -8.99 18.08
CA PHE A 305 -0.20 -7.70 17.70
C PHE A 305 -1.23 -6.57 17.81
N ALA A 306 -2.45 -6.79 17.33
CA ALA A 306 -3.53 -5.82 17.43
C ALA A 306 -3.85 -5.46 18.89
N ASP A 307 -4.04 -6.45 19.77
CA ASP A 307 -4.34 -6.26 21.19
C ASP A 307 -3.20 -5.52 21.92
N SER A 308 -1.95 -5.87 21.62
CA SER A 308 -0.77 -5.21 22.20
C SER A 308 -0.69 -3.72 21.86
N VAL A 309 -0.98 -3.36 20.61
CA VAL A 309 -0.95 -1.98 20.14
C VAL A 309 -2.15 -1.19 20.65
N GLU A 310 -3.34 -1.79 20.66
CA GLU A 310 -4.53 -1.17 21.25
C GLU A 310 -4.29 -0.85 22.72
N ALA A 311 -3.86 -1.82 23.52
CA ALA A 311 -3.62 -1.63 24.95
C ALA A 311 -2.58 -0.53 25.22
N ALA A 312 -1.48 -0.48 24.47
CA ALA A 312 -0.45 0.54 24.61
C ALA A 312 -0.95 1.93 24.20
N THR A 313 -1.70 2.03 23.11
CA THR A 313 -2.26 3.29 22.60
C THR A 313 -3.32 3.82 23.57
N ARG A 314 -4.21 2.95 24.06
CA ARG A 314 -5.21 3.30 25.08
C ARG A 314 -4.60 3.72 26.40
N SER A 315 -3.55 3.04 26.86
CA SER A 315 -2.82 3.40 28.06
C SER A 315 -2.27 4.83 27.99
N ARG A 316 -1.86 5.28 26.81
CA ARG A 316 -1.29 6.63 26.61
C ARG A 316 -2.35 7.70 26.39
N HIS A 317 -3.43 7.42 25.67
CA HIS A 317 -4.37 8.42 25.16
C HIS A 317 -5.78 8.30 25.74
N GLY A 318 -6.10 7.26 26.50
CA GLY A 318 -7.43 7.04 27.10
C GLY A 318 -8.42 6.29 26.22
N GLN A 319 -9.69 6.23 26.65
CA GLN A 319 -10.72 5.36 26.06
C GLN A 319 -11.61 6.05 25.01
N GLY A 320 -11.50 7.35 24.79
CA GLY A 320 -12.25 8.07 23.76
C GLY A 320 -11.85 7.66 22.33
N PRO A 321 -12.59 8.11 21.31
CA PRO A 321 -12.19 7.92 19.92
C PRO A 321 -10.84 8.56 19.62
N LEU A 322 -9.93 7.79 19.06
CA LEU A 322 -8.59 8.22 18.68
C LEU A 322 -8.53 8.34 17.16
N THR A 323 -9.03 9.45 16.64
CA THR A 323 -9.23 9.69 15.22
C THR A 323 -8.37 10.82 14.70
N ARG A 324 -8.10 10.83 13.42
CA ARG A 324 -7.39 11.89 12.71
C ARG A 324 -6.04 12.20 13.39
N TYR A 325 -5.83 13.42 13.81
CA TYR A 325 -4.60 13.91 14.46
C TYR A 325 -4.74 14.06 15.96
N SER A 326 -5.80 13.51 16.58
CA SER A 326 -6.03 13.65 18.03
C SER A 326 -5.05 12.83 18.88
N ALA A 327 -4.46 11.78 18.31
CA ALA A 327 -3.51 10.89 18.97
C ALA A 327 -2.52 10.29 17.96
N GLY A 328 -1.46 9.67 18.49
CA GLY A 328 -0.52 8.86 17.71
C GLY A 328 -0.56 7.38 18.13
N LEU A 329 -0.40 6.49 17.19
CA LEU A 329 -0.35 5.04 17.43
C LEU A 329 0.90 4.68 18.25
N VAL A 330 0.72 3.86 19.27
CA VAL A 330 1.81 3.41 20.14
C VAL A 330 2.07 1.92 19.90
N ILE A 331 3.18 1.60 19.24
CA ILE A 331 3.62 0.23 18.99
C ILE A 331 4.66 -0.14 20.06
N PRO A 332 4.40 -1.12 20.96
CA PRO A 332 5.37 -1.55 21.93
C PRO A 332 6.65 -2.07 21.27
N PRO A 333 7.85 -1.79 21.81
CA PRO A 333 9.12 -2.26 21.26
C PRO A 333 9.13 -3.77 21.00
N ARG A 334 8.63 -4.57 21.95
CA ARG A 334 8.52 -6.02 21.80
C ARG A 334 7.73 -6.41 20.55
N THR A 335 6.57 -5.81 20.33
CA THR A 335 5.73 -6.06 19.15
C THR A 335 6.45 -5.69 17.85
N SER A 336 7.13 -4.54 17.83
CA SER A 336 7.93 -4.13 16.67
C SER A 336 9.05 -5.12 16.36
N TYR A 337 9.77 -5.63 17.36
CA TYR A 337 10.82 -6.62 17.17
C TYR A 337 10.26 -7.98 16.69
N GLU A 338 9.11 -8.43 17.21
CA GLU A 338 8.46 -9.66 16.77
C GLU A 338 8.02 -9.56 15.29
N ILE A 339 7.44 -8.42 14.87
CA ILE A 339 7.08 -8.15 13.46
C ILE A 339 8.32 -8.16 12.57
N VAL A 340 9.39 -7.47 12.96
CA VAL A 340 10.63 -7.40 12.16
C VAL A 340 11.34 -8.76 12.12
N ALA A 341 11.25 -9.57 13.17
CA ALA A 341 11.76 -10.94 13.18
C ALA A 341 11.02 -11.82 12.14
N LEU A 342 9.71 -11.75 12.07
CA LEU A 342 8.91 -12.42 11.04
C LEU A 342 9.27 -11.93 9.63
N LYS A 343 9.36 -10.62 9.43
CA LYS A 343 9.81 -10.04 8.16
C LYS A 343 11.22 -10.52 7.79
N GLY A 344 12.13 -10.65 8.76
CA GLY A 344 13.49 -11.18 8.56
C GLY A 344 13.50 -12.62 8.07
N ILE A 345 12.56 -13.46 8.57
CA ILE A 345 12.36 -14.83 8.06
C ILE A 345 11.97 -14.80 6.59
N ALA A 346 10.99 -13.98 6.22
CA ALA A 346 10.54 -13.85 4.82
C ALA A 346 11.67 -13.35 3.91
N VAL A 347 12.43 -12.33 4.34
CA VAL A 347 13.59 -11.85 3.58
C VAL A 347 14.63 -12.95 3.38
N TYR A 348 15.03 -13.64 4.44
CA TYR A 348 16.12 -14.62 4.39
C TYR A 348 15.76 -15.85 3.54
N PHE A 349 14.54 -16.37 3.69
CA PHE A 349 14.15 -17.63 3.04
C PHE A 349 13.47 -17.46 1.67
N VAL A 350 12.89 -16.29 1.39
CA VAL A 350 12.10 -16.07 0.16
C VAL A 350 12.65 -14.93 -0.69
N MET A 351 12.78 -13.72 -0.14
CA MET A 351 13.02 -12.54 -0.95
C MET A 351 14.45 -12.44 -1.45
N ALA A 352 15.46 -12.58 -0.57
CA ALA A 352 16.86 -12.47 -0.94
C ALA A 352 17.32 -13.55 -1.95
N PRO A 353 16.89 -14.83 -1.85
CA PRO A 353 17.14 -15.80 -2.91
C PRO A 353 16.55 -15.41 -4.27
N ARG A 354 15.34 -14.85 -4.28
CA ARG A 354 14.64 -14.48 -5.53
C ARG A 354 15.24 -13.26 -6.23
N GLU A 355 15.78 -12.28 -5.48
CA GLU A 355 16.47 -11.14 -6.09
C GLU A 355 17.67 -11.54 -6.97
N GLN A 356 18.19 -12.74 -6.80
CA GLN A 356 19.31 -13.28 -7.58
C GLN A 356 18.85 -14.01 -8.86
N GLU A 357 17.56 -14.15 -9.10
CA GLU A 357 17.05 -14.84 -10.27
C GLU A 357 17.23 -14.01 -11.56
N PRO A 358 17.67 -14.62 -12.69
CA PRO A 358 18.00 -13.90 -13.94
C PRO A 358 16.84 -13.08 -14.51
N PHE A 359 15.59 -13.53 -14.33
CA PHE A 359 14.42 -12.85 -14.90
C PHE A 359 14.17 -11.44 -14.31
N HIS A 360 14.79 -11.07 -13.18
CA HIS A 360 14.69 -9.73 -12.62
C HIS A 360 15.31 -8.68 -13.58
N GLY A 361 16.39 -9.02 -14.29
CA GLY A 361 16.96 -8.15 -15.31
C GLY A 361 16.02 -7.96 -16.51
N GLU A 362 15.31 -9.01 -16.90
CA GLU A 362 14.32 -8.95 -17.98
C GLU A 362 13.13 -8.06 -17.62
N GLN A 363 12.64 -8.13 -16.38
CA GLN A 363 11.54 -7.29 -15.90
C GLN A 363 11.89 -5.80 -15.93
N LEU A 364 13.10 -5.43 -15.48
CA LEU A 364 13.62 -4.07 -15.57
C LEU A 364 13.65 -3.59 -17.02
N LYS A 365 14.17 -4.44 -17.92
CA LYS A 365 14.25 -4.14 -19.35
C LYS A 365 12.87 -3.92 -19.96
N ILE A 366 11.90 -4.80 -19.70
CA ILE A 366 10.53 -4.69 -20.22
C ILE A 366 9.91 -3.35 -19.86
N VAL A 367 10.00 -2.94 -18.59
CA VAL A 367 9.44 -1.66 -18.13
C VAL A 367 10.14 -0.48 -18.80
N THR A 368 11.47 -0.53 -18.95
CA THR A 368 12.25 0.52 -19.60
C THR A 368 11.89 0.62 -21.08
N ASP A 369 11.92 -0.52 -21.81
CA ASP A 369 11.60 -0.57 -23.25
C ASP A 369 10.18 -0.03 -23.53
N LEU A 370 9.20 -0.34 -22.68
CA LEU A 370 7.83 0.17 -22.85
C LEU A 370 7.76 1.69 -22.76
N VAL A 371 8.43 2.30 -21.78
CA VAL A 371 8.47 3.76 -21.65
C VAL A 371 9.22 4.38 -22.83
N GLU A 372 10.37 3.82 -23.23
CA GLU A 372 11.17 4.31 -24.35
C GLU A 372 10.40 4.26 -25.68
N VAL A 373 9.67 3.18 -25.95
CA VAL A 373 8.83 3.05 -27.15
C VAL A 373 7.71 4.09 -27.16
N MET A 374 7.06 4.34 -26.01
CA MET A 374 6.02 5.37 -25.92
C MET A 374 6.59 6.78 -26.16
N MET A 375 7.84 7.02 -25.77
CA MET A 375 8.52 8.30 -25.97
C MET A 375 9.15 8.46 -27.36
N ALA A 376 9.27 7.39 -28.14
CA ALA A 376 9.83 7.43 -29.47
C ALA A 376 8.85 8.06 -30.47
N ASP A 377 9.39 8.72 -31.52
CA ASP A 377 8.56 9.32 -32.59
C ASP A 377 7.94 8.27 -33.52
N SER A 378 8.38 7.01 -33.46
CA SER A 378 7.89 5.89 -34.28
C SER A 378 8.15 4.55 -33.56
N PRO A 379 7.14 3.70 -33.37
CA PRO A 379 5.74 3.84 -33.83
C PRO A 379 5.01 5.01 -33.16
N ALA A 380 3.93 5.46 -33.74
CA ALA A 380 3.14 6.56 -33.17
C ALA A 380 2.63 6.16 -31.77
N PRO A 381 2.63 7.08 -30.77
CA PRO A 381 2.19 6.80 -29.39
C PRO A 381 0.81 6.14 -29.30
N SER A 382 -0.07 6.37 -30.29
CA SER A 382 -1.41 5.77 -30.40
C SER A 382 -1.41 4.25 -30.42
N ASP A 383 -0.32 3.58 -30.76
CA ASP A 383 -0.26 2.12 -30.84
C ASP A 383 0.17 1.47 -29.50
N ALA A 384 0.78 2.27 -28.62
CA ALA A 384 1.26 1.81 -27.31
C ALA A 384 0.48 2.40 -26.12
N LEU A 385 -0.19 3.57 -26.31
CA LEU A 385 -0.98 4.23 -25.26
C LEU A 385 -2.45 3.82 -25.30
N GLU A 386 -3.02 3.47 -24.14
CA GLU A 386 -4.46 3.26 -23.98
C GLU A 386 -5.22 4.59 -24.14
N ASP A 387 -6.45 4.52 -24.66
CA ASP A 387 -7.30 5.70 -24.92
C ASP A 387 -7.46 6.62 -23.70
N VAL A 388 -7.46 6.05 -22.50
CA VAL A 388 -7.59 6.80 -21.23
C VAL A 388 -6.44 7.76 -20.97
N PHE A 389 -5.26 7.53 -21.54
CA PHE A 389 -4.06 8.38 -21.40
C PHE A 389 -3.84 9.33 -22.59
N MET A 390 -4.59 9.13 -23.69
CA MET A 390 -4.40 9.90 -24.91
C MET A 390 -4.74 11.39 -24.77
N GLU A 391 -5.68 11.75 -23.90
CA GLU A 391 -6.01 13.16 -23.64
C GLU A 391 -4.87 13.86 -22.92
N ASP A 392 -4.33 13.27 -21.86
CA ASP A 392 -3.18 13.81 -21.11
C ASP A 392 -1.95 13.90 -22.01
N TRP A 393 -1.71 12.91 -22.88
CA TRP A 393 -0.62 12.91 -23.85
C TRP A 393 -0.71 14.08 -24.84
N ARG A 394 -1.91 14.32 -25.39
CA ARG A 394 -2.14 15.43 -26.34
C ARG A 394 -2.02 16.80 -25.69
N ASN A 395 -2.39 16.90 -24.44
CA ASN A 395 -2.34 18.15 -23.66
C ASN A 395 -0.94 18.43 -23.09
N ALA A 396 -0.05 17.44 -23.09
CA ALA A 396 1.31 17.60 -22.61
C ALA A 396 2.10 18.63 -23.44
N SER A 397 2.65 19.64 -22.77
CA SER A 397 3.35 20.78 -23.35
C SER A 397 4.87 20.57 -23.43
N SER A 398 5.40 19.55 -22.76
CA SER A 398 6.82 19.23 -22.68
C SER A 398 7.08 17.72 -22.73
N ASP A 399 8.33 17.35 -23.05
CA ASP A 399 8.74 15.93 -23.02
C ASP A 399 8.67 15.34 -21.60
N GLY A 400 8.91 16.16 -20.57
CA GLY A 400 8.75 15.73 -19.18
C GLY A 400 7.30 15.38 -18.82
N GLU A 401 6.32 16.15 -19.31
CA GLU A 401 4.90 15.83 -19.14
C GLU A 401 4.50 14.57 -19.91
N ARG A 402 4.99 14.40 -21.16
CA ARG A 402 4.77 13.17 -21.93
C ARG A 402 5.39 11.96 -21.24
N LEU A 403 6.61 12.10 -20.73
CA LEU A 403 7.26 11.03 -19.97
C LEU A 403 6.43 10.63 -18.73
N ARG A 404 5.83 11.61 -18.03
CA ARG A 404 4.93 11.32 -16.91
C ARG A 404 3.72 10.51 -17.36
N VAL A 405 3.10 10.82 -18.49
CA VAL A 405 1.96 10.06 -19.04
C VAL A 405 2.40 8.64 -19.42
N ALA A 406 3.55 8.46 -20.07
CA ALA A 406 4.09 7.14 -20.38
C ALA A 406 4.33 6.30 -19.11
N ILE A 407 4.88 6.91 -18.06
CA ILE A 407 5.08 6.28 -16.75
C ILE A 407 3.75 5.92 -16.10
N ASP A 408 2.75 6.81 -16.14
CA ASP A 408 1.41 6.55 -15.61
C ASP A 408 0.73 5.36 -16.30
N GLN A 409 0.87 5.27 -17.63
CA GLN A 409 0.41 4.12 -18.42
C GLN A 409 1.10 2.83 -17.97
N VAL A 410 2.44 2.80 -17.97
CA VAL A 410 3.21 1.59 -17.63
C VAL A 410 2.94 1.16 -16.18
N ALA A 411 2.89 2.11 -15.24
CA ALA A 411 2.55 1.82 -13.85
C ALA A 411 1.13 1.24 -13.66
N SER A 412 0.22 1.57 -14.59
CA SER A 412 -1.15 1.06 -14.57
C SER A 412 -1.29 -0.36 -15.13
N LEU A 413 -0.30 -0.89 -15.84
CA LEU A 413 -0.34 -2.25 -16.37
C LEU A 413 -0.27 -3.31 -15.25
N THR A 414 -0.78 -4.48 -15.55
CA THR A 414 -0.53 -5.71 -14.78
C THR A 414 0.74 -6.39 -15.30
N ASP A 415 1.27 -7.36 -14.56
CA ASP A 415 2.45 -8.13 -15.02
C ASP A 415 2.21 -8.76 -16.39
N GLY A 416 1.06 -9.42 -16.56
CA GLY A 416 0.68 -10.06 -17.83
C GLY A 416 0.45 -9.06 -18.96
N SER A 417 -0.19 -7.90 -18.69
CA SER A 417 -0.41 -6.89 -19.73
C SER A 417 0.87 -6.17 -20.12
N ALA A 418 1.82 -5.99 -19.21
CA ALA A 418 3.14 -5.44 -19.54
C ALA A 418 3.93 -6.38 -20.48
N LEU A 419 3.93 -7.69 -20.21
CA LEU A 419 4.54 -8.70 -21.08
C LEU A 419 3.89 -8.73 -22.47
N ALA A 420 2.55 -8.73 -22.51
CA ALA A 420 1.80 -8.76 -23.76
C ALA A 420 2.06 -7.50 -24.61
N LEU A 421 2.01 -6.32 -24.00
CA LEU A 421 2.28 -5.06 -24.69
C LEU A 421 3.72 -5.01 -25.19
N HIS A 422 4.71 -5.38 -24.35
CA HIS A 422 6.12 -5.43 -24.74
C HIS A 422 6.34 -6.32 -25.97
N SER A 423 5.74 -7.51 -25.97
CA SER A 423 5.84 -8.45 -27.13
C SER A 423 5.20 -7.89 -28.42
N LEU A 424 4.25 -6.97 -28.28
CA LEU A 424 3.58 -6.32 -29.42
C LEU A 424 4.39 -5.17 -30.00
N VAL A 425 4.98 -4.32 -29.13
CA VAL A 425 5.59 -3.04 -29.55
C VAL A 425 7.11 -3.06 -29.54
N CYS A 426 7.76 -4.07 -28.94
CA CYS A 426 9.21 -4.25 -28.87
C CYS A 426 9.61 -5.62 -29.46
N PRO A 427 9.54 -5.81 -30.79
CA PRO A 427 9.78 -7.10 -31.44
C PRO A 427 11.23 -7.62 -31.33
#